data_9db7520f2509a3ab4f4a431f40ab8312
#
_entry.id   9db7520f2509a3ab4f4a431f40ab8312
#
_cell.length_a   1.000
_cell.length_b   1.000
_cell.length_c   1.000
_cell.angle_alpha   90.00
_cell.angle_beta   90.00
_cell.angle_gamma   90.00
#
_symmetry.space_group_name_H-M   'P 1'
#
loop_
_entity.id
_entity.type
_entity.pdbx_description
1 polymer ?
#
loop_
_entity_poly.entity_id
_entity_poly.type
_entity_poly.pdbx_seq_one_letter_code
_entity_poly.pdbx_strand_id
1 'polypeptide(L)'
;IRDSINTCEIFKKIERARKEIEFIKITNSETEGLKCVKQNAPEGIILDLELTNGEGSGFGFIKELRKLKLKTIPKIIVTTNICTDSVYDYLHANKVDFIFYKKQDSYSEENVINTLLLLRGYSDSSDYTVTTVKNDVEEYEKEISSKIDNELDLIGIGSHLQGRKYLHDSIYYAITNKNEDGKFSIIQYLAKKYKLSLIHI
;
A
#
# COMPACT_ATOMS: atom_id res chain seq x y z
N ILE A 1 0.32 20.09 -2.21
CA ILE A 1 1.22 20.70 -3.23
C ILE A 1 2.68 20.65 -2.76
N ARG A 2 2.97 20.85 -1.48
CA ARG A 2 4.35 20.80 -0.95
C ARG A 2 4.94 19.38 -0.95
N ASP A 3 4.16 18.36 -0.69
CA ASP A 3 4.68 17.01 -0.46
C ASP A 3 5.19 16.34 -1.73
N SER A 4 4.51 16.50 -2.86
CA SER A 4 4.93 15.87 -4.12
C SER A 4 6.19 16.49 -4.73
N ILE A 5 6.42 17.81 -4.57
CA ILE A 5 7.65 18.47 -5.04
C ILE A 5 8.84 18.01 -4.20
N ASN A 6 8.67 17.94 -2.88
CA ASN A 6 9.70 17.48 -1.95
C ASN A 6 10.09 16.02 -2.22
N THR A 7 9.11 15.15 -2.44
CA THR A 7 9.31 13.74 -2.80
C THR A 7 10.13 13.58 -4.08
N CYS A 8 9.82 14.35 -5.13
CA CYS A 8 10.61 14.34 -6.38
C CYS A 8 12.06 14.80 -6.18
N GLU A 9 12.29 15.79 -5.31
CA GLU A 9 13.66 16.22 -4.97
C GLU A 9 14.44 15.17 -4.19
N ILE A 10 13.77 14.43 -3.29
CA ILE A 10 14.39 13.33 -2.56
C ILE A 10 14.78 12.21 -3.53
N PHE A 11 13.90 11.81 -4.44
CA PHE A 11 14.24 10.81 -5.47
C PHE A 11 15.44 11.24 -6.32
N LYS A 12 15.51 12.50 -6.75
CA LYS A 12 16.68 13.02 -7.48
C LYS A 12 17.97 13.02 -6.65
N LYS A 13 17.88 13.21 -5.32
CA LYS A 13 19.05 13.09 -4.43
C LYS A 13 19.51 11.63 -4.33
N ILE A 14 18.58 10.69 -4.21
CA ILE A 14 18.89 9.25 -4.19
C ILE A 14 19.56 8.84 -5.51
N GLU A 15 19.04 9.25 -6.67
CA GLU A 15 19.65 9.00 -7.98
C GLU A 15 21.11 9.47 -8.06
N ARG A 16 21.39 10.69 -7.58
CA ARG A 16 22.79 11.22 -7.57
C ARG A 16 23.71 10.41 -6.67
N ALA A 17 23.19 9.78 -5.63
CA ALA A 17 23.97 8.97 -4.69
C ALA A 17 24.14 7.52 -5.15
N ARG A 18 23.29 7.03 -6.07
CA ARG A 18 23.23 5.63 -6.50
C ARG A 18 23.38 5.51 -8.02
N LYS A 19 24.52 4.98 -8.46
CA LYS A 19 24.85 4.81 -9.88
C LYS A 19 24.01 3.74 -10.60
N GLU A 20 23.36 2.87 -9.84
CA GLU A 20 22.50 1.80 -10.37
C GLU A 20 21.08 2.25 -10.76
N ILE A 21 20.75 3.53 -10.50
CA ILE A 21 19.42 4.11 -10.74
C ILE A 21 19.53 5.29 -11.68
N GLU A 22 18.64 5.34 -12.66
CA GLU A 22 18.43 6.48 -13.55
C GLU A 22 16.94 6.76 -13.68
N PHE A 23 16.50 7.98 -13.37
CA PHE A 23 15.13 8.42 -13.59
C PHE A 23 14.96 8.95 -15.01
N ILE A 24 14.42 8.13 -15.88
CA ILE A 24 14.15 8.49 -17.28
C ILE A 24 13.18 9.67 -17.39
N LYS A 25 12.16 9.69 -16.53
CA LYS A 25 11.14 10.75 -16.50
C LYS A 25 10.50 10.86 -15.13
N ILE A 26 10.32 12.08 -14.67
CA ILE A 26 9.45 12.44 -13.55
C ILE A 26 8.36 13.35 -14.10
N THR A 27 7.09 12.99 -13.95
CA THR A 27 5.96 13.74 -14.47
C THR A 27 4.73 13.55 -13.58
N ASN A 28 3.82 14.52 -13.59
CA ASN A 28 2.50 14.45 -12.98
C ASN A 28 1.38 14.25 -14.01
N SER A 29 1.73 14.02 -15.27
CA SER A 29 0.77 13.79 -16.34
C SER A 29 0.70 12.31 -16.73
N GLU A 30 -0.51 11.74 -16.69
CA GLU A 30 -0.80 10.38 -17.13
C GLU A 30 -0.33 10.15 -18.57
N THR A 31 -0.67 11.07 -19.46
CA THR A 31 -0.35 10.98 -20.90
C THR A 31 1.16 11.00 -21.14
N GLU A 32 1.90 11.89 -20.48
CA GLU A 32 3.36 11.92 -20.60
C GLU A 32 4.02 10.68 -20.02
N GLY A 33 3.53 10.18 -18.89
CA GLY A 33 4.01 8.95 -18.28
C GLY A 33 3.83 7.75 -19.21
N LEU A 34 2.64 7.55 -19.79
CA LEU A 34 2.36 6.49 -20.76
C LEU A 34 3.22 6.60 -22.01
N LYS A 35 3.43 7.81 -22.52
CA LYS A 35 4.33 8.06 -23.64
C LYS A 35 5.77 7.64 -23.32
N CYS A 36 6.25 8.02 -22.13
CA CYS A 36 7.59 7.65 -21.68
C CYS A 36 7.75 6.13 -21.59
N VAL A 37 6.79 5.41 -21.01
CA VAL A 37 6.82 3.94 -20.92
C VAL A 37 6.89 3.30 -22.30
N LYS A 38 6.11 3.79 -23.27
CA LYS A 38 6.11 3.26 -24.65
C LYS A 38 7.45 3.47 -25.37
N GLN A 39 8.08 4.62 -25.12
CA GLN A 39 9.31 5.02 -25.84
C GLN A 39 10.57 4.43 -25.23
N ASN A 40 10.64 4.34 -23.90
CA ASN A 40 11.87 4.03 -23.20
C ASN A 40 11.87 2.65 -22.53
N ALA A 41 10.70 1.97 -22.46
CA ALA A 41 10.57 0.67 -21.83
C ALA A 41 11.28 0.58 -20.44
N PRO A 42 10.92 1.42 -19.45
CA PRO A 42 11.59 1.44 -18.16
C PRO A 42 11.46 0.08 -17.44
N GLU A 43 12.44 -0.26 -16.63
CA GLU A 43 12.40 -1.50 -15.82
C GLU A 43 11.41 -1.38 -14.65
N GLY A 44 11.18 -0.16 -14.15
CA GLY A 44 10.30 0.10 -13.02
C GLY A 44 9.53 1.41 -13.12
N ILE A 45 8.41 1.45 -12.43
CA ILE A 45 7.54 2.61 -12.30
C ILE A 45 7.22 2.83 -10.84
N ILE A 46 7.46 4.04 -10.33
CA ILE A 46 6.95 4.49 -9.03
C ILE A 46 5.78 5.41 -9.32
N LEU A 47 4.61 5.03 -8.88
CA LEU A 47 3.36 5.71 -9.18
C LEU A 47 2.69 6.22 -7.91
N ASP A 48 2.47 7.52 -7.84
CA ASP A 48 1.56 8.11 -6.85
C ASP A 48 0.12 8.01 -7.37
N LEU A 49 -0.80 7.45 -6.56
CA LEU A 49 -2.22 7.42 -6.93
C LEU A 49 -2.85 8.80 -6.90
N GLU A 50 -2.35 9.67 -6.05
CA GLU A 50 -2.89 11.00 -5.79
C GLU A 50 -2.11 12.04 -6.60
N LEU A 51 -2.24 11.96 -7.94
CA LEU A 51 -1.64 12.96 -8.83
C LEU A 51 -2.32 14.32 -8.60
N THR A 52 -1.63 15.20 -7.90
CA THR A 52 -2.09 16.57 -7.67
C THR A 52 -1.64 17.48 -8.81
N ASN A 53 -2.56 18.29 -9.34
CA ASN A 53 -2.31 19.27 -10.40
C ASN A 53 -1.82 18.70 -11.74
N GLY A 54 -2.04 17.40 -12.02
CA GLY A 54 -1.75 16.77 -13.30
C GLY A 54 -3.01 16.48 -14.11
N GLU A 55 -2.82 16.18 -15.40
CA GLU A 55 -3.89 15.61 -16.23
C GLU A 55 -3.97 14.10 -15.99
N GLY A 56 -5.14 13.60 -15.56
CA GLY A 56 -5.39 12.19 -15.30
C GLY A 56 -5.27 11.80 -13.84
N SER A 57 -5.16 10.50 -13.59
CA SER A 57 -5.05 9.91 -12.26
C SER A 57 -4.12 8.71 -12.24
N GLY A 58 -3.57 8.35 -11.08
CA GLY A 58 -2.79 7.12 -10.94
C GLY A 58 -3.59 5.87 -11.33
N PHE A 59 -4.89 5.85 -11.03
CA PHE A 59 -5.79 4.75 -11.45
C PHE A 59 -5.96 4.69 -12.98
N GLY A 60 -6.14 5.85 -13.62
CA GLY A 60 -6.21 5.96 -15.09
C GLY A 60 -4.93 5.48 -15.73
N PHE A 61 -3.78 5.90 -15.19
CA PHE A 61 -2.48 5.46 -15.66
C PHE A 61 -2.33 3.93 -15.64
N ILE A 62 -2.66 3.27 -14.52
CA ILE A 62 -2.59 1.80 -14.41
C ILE A 62 -3.50 1.14 -15.45
N LYS A 63 -4.75 1.61 -15.57
CA LYS A 63 -5.71 1.08 -16.52
C LYS A 63 -5.23 1.17 -17.96
N GLU A 64 -4.68 2.31 -18.36
CA GLU A 64 -4.17 2.51 -19.71
C GLU A 64 -2.84 1.75 -19.94
N LEU A 65 -1.98 1.68 -18.92
CA LEU A 65 -0.73 0.91 -18.97
C LEU A 65 -1.01 -0.57 -19.29
N ARG A 66 -2.04 -1.16 -18.68
CA ARG A 66 -2.40 -2.58 -18.91
C ARG A 66 -2.94 -2.87 -20.31
N LYS A 67 -3.38 -1.85 -21.03
CA LYS A 67 -3.78 -1.97 -22.44
C LYS A 67 -2.59 -1.95 -23.40
N LEU A 68 -1.42 -1.50 -22.92
CA LEU A 68 -0.23 -1.43 -23.75
C LEU A 68 0.35 -2.82 -23.98
N LYS A 69 0.66 -3.11 -25.24
CA LYS A 69 1.42 -4.32 -25.62
C LYS A 69 2.92 -4.03 -25.48
N LEU A 70 3.41 -4.09 -24.26
CA LEU A 70 4.83 -3.86 -23.96
C LEU A 70 5.62 -5.16 -24.18
N LYS A 71 6.84 -5.04 -24.68
CA LYS A 71 7.77 -6.19 -24.80
C LYS A 71 8.24 -6.67 -23.42
N THR A 72 8.47 -5.74 -22.53
CA THR A 72 8.86 -5.99 -21.14
C THR A 72 7.87 -5.27 -20.23
N ILE A 73 7.33 -5.98 -19.26
CA ILE A 73 6.39 -5.39 -18.30
C ILE A 73 7.22 -4.77 -17.16
N PRO A 74 7.14 -3.45 -16.94
CA PRO A 74 7.86 -2.81 -15.85
C PRO A 74 7.32 -3.27 -14.49
N LYS A 75 8.19 -3.33 -13.49
CA LYS A 75 7.77 -3.48 -12.09
C LYS A 75 7.08 -2.21 -11.63
N ILE A 76 5.94 -2.34 -10.97
CA ILE A 76 5.11 -1.20 -10.55
C ILE A 76 5.04 -1.15 -9.04
N ILE A 77 5.56 -0.07 -8.48
CA ILE A 77 5.35 0.28 -7.07
C ILE A 77 4.39 1.45 -7.01
N VAL A 78 3.34 1.30 -6.21
CA VAL A 78 2.40 2.36 -5.92
C VAL A 78 2.72 2.98 -4.57
N THR A 79 2.67 4.31 -4.49
CA THR A 79 2.70 5.07 -3.23
C THR A 79 1.37 5.80 -3.05
N THR A 80 0.76 5.73 -1.87
CA THR A 80 -0.57 6.32 -1.66
C THR A 80 -0.83 6.65 -0.19
N ASN A 81 -1.72 7.62 0.06
CA ASN A 81 -2.31 7.85 1.40
C ASN A 81 -3.65 7.12 1.55
N ILE A 82 -4.19 6.55 0.47
CA ILE A 82 -5.48 5.87 0.48
C ILE A 82 -5.28 4.42 0.89
N CYS A 83 -5.79 4.06 2.07
CA CYS A 83 -5.71 2.73 2.64
C CYS A 83 -7.12 2.15 2.77
N THR A 84 -7.70 1.66 1.66
CA THR A 84 -9.01 0.99 1.64
C THR A 84 -8.91 -0.34 0.90
N ASP A 85 -9.69 -1.33 1.34
CA ASP A 85 -9.73 -2.65 0.70
C ASP A 85 -10.03 -2.57 -0.79
N SER A 86 -10.95 -1.69 -1.19
CA SER A 86 -11.32 -1.50 -2.59
C SER A 86 -10.14 -1.02 -3.45
N VAL A 87 -9.29 -0.14 -2.91
CA VAL A 87 -8.09 0.33 -3.59
C VAL A 87 -7.04 -0.78 -3.65
N TYR A 88 -6.86 -1.51 -2.55
CA TYR A 88 -5.97 -2.66 -2.50
C TYR A 88 -6.37 -3.72 -3.54
N ASP A 89 -7.65 -4.12 -3.56
CA ASP A 89 -8.19 -5.10 -4.51
C ASP A 89 -8.00 -4.64 -5.96
N TYR A 90 -8.25 -3.35 -6.24
CA TYR A 90 -8.02 -2.78 -7.57
C TYR A 90 -6.56 -2.88 -8.00
N LEU A 91 -5.63 -2.51 -7.12
CA LEU A 91 -4.20 -2.53 -7.41
C LEU A 91 -3.69 -3.96 -7.61
N HIS A 92 -4.15 -4.87 -6.77
CA HIS A 92 -3.83 -6.29 -6.86
C HIS A 92 -4.38 -6.93 -8.15
N ALA A 93 -5.65 -6.67 -8.49
CA ALA A 93 -6.26 -7.13 -9.74
C ALA A 93 -5.53 -6.58 -10.98
N ASN A 94 -4.92 -5.41 -10.87
CA ASN A 94 -4.10 -4.81 -11.92
C ASN A 94 -2.61 -5.16 -11.82
N LYS A 95 -2.24 -6.18 -11.04
CA LYS A 95 -0.88 -6.73 -10.93
C LYS A 95 0.16 -5.66 -10.59
N VAL A 96 -0.13 -4.78 -9.63
CA VAL A 96 0.86 -3.91 -9.01
C VAL A 96 1.77 -4.77 -8.17
N ASP A 97 3.09 -4.59 -8.28
CA ASP A 97 4.07 -5.46 -7.63
C ASP A 97 4.21 -5.14 -6.13
N PHE A 98 4.09 -3.86 -5.74
CA PHE A 98 4.16 -3.44 -4.34
C PHE A 98 3.36 -2.15 -4.08
N ILE A 99 2.87 -1.99 -2.84
CA ILE A 99 2.10 -0.82 -2.41
C ILE A 99 2.73 -0.26 -1.13
N PHE A 100 3.11 1.01 -1.15
CA PHE A 100 3.54 1.74 0.02
C PHE A 100 2.46 2.72 0.47
N TYR A 101 2.08 2.63 1.73
CA TYR A 101 1.21 3.62 2.37
C TYR A 101 2.08 4.72 2.98
N LYS A 102 1.97 5.95 2.49
CA LYS A 102 2.83 7.08 2.87
C LYS A 102 2.74 7.48 4.35
N LYS A 103 1.68 7.06 5.04
CA LYS A 103 1.48 7.33 6.48
C LYS A 103 2.05 6.25 7.39
N GLN A 104 2.64 5.20 6.86
CA GLN A 104 3.30 4.17 7.66
C GLN A 104 4.70 4.62 8.07
N ASP A 105 5.13 4.23 9.28
CA ASP A 105 6.47 4.54 9.79
C ASP A 105 7.59 3.94 8.94
N SER A 106 7.30 2.84 8.25
CA SER A 106 8.20 2.17 7.32
C SER A 106 8.34 2.86 5.96
N TYR A 107 7.51 3.88 5.66
CA TYR A 107 7.59 4.59 4.39
C TYR A 107 8.81 5.51 4.36
N SER A 108 9.62 5.33 3.35
CA SER A 108 10.63 6.31 2.91
C SER A 108 10.88 6.13 1.42
N GLU A 109 11.27 7.18 0.74
CA GLU A 109 11.64 7.13 -0.68
C GLU A 109 12.80 6.17 -0.92
N GLU A 110 13.67 6.01 0.06
CA GLU A 110 14.79 5.07 0.00
C GLU A 110 14.29 3.62 0.05
N ASN A 111 13.31 3.30 0.90
CA ASN A 111 12.70 1.97 0.96
C ASN A 111 11.92 1.66 -0.32
N VAL A 112 11.27 2.65 -0.94
CA VAL A 112 10.62 2.49 -2.25
C VAL A 112 11.64 2.08 -3.31
N ILE A 113 12.79 2.74 -3.37
CA ILE A 113 13.86 2.42 -4.30
C ILE A 113 14.46 1.04 -4.01
N ASN A 114 14.77 0.74 -2.75
CA ASN A 114 15.31 -0.57 -2.37
C ASN A 114 14.37 -1.70 -2.78
N THR A 115 13.07 -1.52 -2.57
CA THR A 115 12.07 -2.50 -2.99
C THR A 115 12.03 -2.65 -4.51
N LEU A 116 12.12 -1.55 -5.27
CA LEU A 116 12.16 -1.62 -6.73
C LEU A 116 13.40 -2.39 -7.24
N LEU A 117 14.56 -2.16 -6.64
CA LEU A 117 15.80 -2.87 -6.97
C LEU A 117 15.71 -4.37 -6.61
N LEU A 118 15.08 -4.71 -5.50
CA LEU A 118 14.82 -6.10 -5.13
C LEU A 118 13.92 -6.78 -6.17
N LEU A 119 12.83 -6.13 -6.57
CA LEU A 119 11.90 -6.65 -7.57
C LEU A 119 12.54 -6.82 -8.95
N ARG A 120 13.54 -6.02 -9.30
CA ARG A 120 14.32 -6.15 -10.52
C ARG A 120 15.09 -7.48 -10.58
N GLY A 121 15.63 -7.96 -9.45
CA GLY A 121 16.37 -9.22 -9.36
C GLY A 121 15.49 -10.48 -9.54
N TYR A 122 14.18 -10.33 -9.38
CA TYR A 122 13.19 -11.40 -9.59
C TYR A 122 12.61 -11.32 -11.01
N SER A 123 13.39 -11.69 -12.02
CA SER A 123 12.84 -11.88 -13.36
C SER A 123 12.11 -13.23 -13.44
N ASP A 124 10.86 -13.15 -13.86
CA ASP A 124 9.94 -14.20 -14.36
C ASP A 124 10.40 -15.68 -14.25
N SER A 125 10.42 -16.22 -13.05
CA SER A 125 10.07 -17.61 -12.85
C SER A 125 8.62 -17.63 -12.36
N SER A 126 7.77 -18.20 -13.18
CA SER A 126 6.29 -18.16 -13.13
C SER A 126 5.64 -18.86 -11.92
N ASP A 127 6.29 -18.87 -10.75
CA ASP A 127 5.79 -19.59 -9.56
C ASP A 127 6.07 -18.88 -8.23
N TYR A 128 6.31 -17.57 -8.20
CA TYR A 128 6.33 -16.85 -6.94
C TYR A 128 4.96 -16.25 -6.65
N THR A 129 4.10 -17.08 -6.07
CA THR A 129 3.04 -16.62 -5.18
C THR A 129 3.60 -15.60 -4.19
N VAL A 130 2.90 -14.50 -4.06
CA VAL A 130 3.04 -13.39 -3.13
C VAL A 130 3.27 -13.87 -1.67
N THR A 131 4.41 -14.50 -1.40
CA THR A 131 4.72 -15.09 -0.08
C THR A 131 5.41 -14.07 0.83
N THR A 132 6.14 -13.12 0.27
CA THR A 132 6.84 -12.07 1.04
C THR A 132 5.90 -11.00 1.56
N VAL A 133 4.92 -10.56 0.76
CA VAL A 133 3.93 -9.57 1.22
C VAL A 133 2.97 -10.17 2.26
N LYS A 134 2.66 -11.46 2.18
CA LYS A 134 1.88 -12.13 3.24
C LYS A 134 2.67 -12.22 4.54
N ASN A 135 3.96 -12.51 4.50
CA ASN A 135 4.77 -12.60 5.71
C ASN A 135 4.89 -11.23 6.41
N ASP A 136 5.10 -10.15 5.66
CA ASP A 136 5.21 -8.81 6.23
C ASP A 136 3.85 -8.30 6.78
N VAL A 137 2.75 -8.62 6.09
CA VAL A 137 1.39 -8.31 6.57
C VAL A 137 1.05 -9.17 7.79
N GLU A 138 1.33 -10.47 7.75
CA GLU A 138 1.11 -11.36 8.89
C GLU A 138 2.00 -11.01 10.09
N GLU A 139 3.22 -10.55 9.87
CA GLU A 139 4.13 -10.10 10.92
C GLU A 139 3.64 -8.78 11.52
N TYR A 140 3.21 -7.84 10.69
CA TYR A 140 2.60 -6.57 11.12
C TYR A 140 1.29 -6.80 11.88
N GLU A 141 0.42 -7.67 11.39
CA GLU A 141 -0.81 -8.06 12.09
C GLU A 141 -0.52 -8.71 13.45
N LYS A 142 0.48 -9.57 13.53
CA LYS A 142 0.93 -10.19 14.78
C LYS A 142 1.53 -9.15 15.75
N GLU A 143 2.28 -8.19 15.23
CA GLU A 143 2.86 -7.12 16.04
C GLU A 143 1.77 -6.22 16.65
N ILE A 144 0.79 -5.79 15.84
CA ILE A 144 -0.36 -5.02 16.35
C ILE A 144 -1.14 -5.84 17.37
N SER A 145 -1.44 -7.09 17.06
CA SER A 145 -2.18 -7.98 17.97
C SER A 145 -1.45 -8.15 19.31
N SER A 146 -0.14 -8.36 19.26
CA SER A 146 0.69 -8.48 20.48
C SER A 146 0.73 -7.20 21.28
N LYS A 147 0.83 -6.03 20.65
CA LYS A 147 0.75 -4.72 21.34
C LYS A 147 -0.59 -4.52 22.02
N ILE A 148 -1.70 -4.86 21.34
CA ILE A 148 -3.04 -4.77 21.94
C ILE A 148 -3.14 -5.70 23.15
N ASP A 149 -2.67 -6.94 23.04
CA ASP A 149 -2.70 -7.88 24.14
C ASP A 149 -1.89 -7.39 25.35
N ASN A 150 -0.70 -6.84 25.13
CA ASN A 150 0.12 -6.26 26.20
C ASN A 150 -0.59 -5.10 26.91
N GLU A 151 -1.24 -4.20 26.17
CA GLU A 151 -1.99 -3.08 26.76
C GLU A 151 -3.20 -3.58 27.55
N LEU A 152 -3.93 -4.60 27.05
CA LEU A 152 -5.05 -5.22 27.76
C LEU A 152 -4.59 -5.89 29.07
N ASP A 153 -3.41 -6.50 29.10
CA ASP A 153 -2.83 -7.08 30.30
C ASP A 153 -2.41 -6.00 31.30
N LEU A 154 -1.82 -4.89 30.84
CA LEU A 154 -1.43 -3.76 31.69
C LEU A 154 -2.62 -3.12 32.42
N ILE A 155 -3.78 -3.03 31.75
CA ILE A 155 -5.02 -2.50 32.38
C ILE A 155 -5.80 -3.57 33.16
N GLY A 156 -5.27 -4.80 33.27
CA GLY A 156 -5.82 -5.87 34.11
C GLY A 156 -6.96 -6.67 33.47
N ILE A 157 -7.12 -6.61 32.14
CA ILE A 157 -8.14 -7.40 31.43
C ILE A 157 -7.55 -8.78 31.10
N GLY A 158 -7.83 -9.74 31.98
CA GLY A 158 -7.27 -11.09 31.87
C GLY A 158 -7.74 -11.88 30.64
N SER A 159 -6.87 -12.77 30.16
CA SER A 159 -7.10 -13.57 28.96
C SER A 159 -8.31 -14.54 29.06
N HIS A 160 -8.76 -14.85 30.25
CA HIS A 160 -9.92 -15.72 30.53
C HIS A 160 -11.27 -15.02 30.31
N LEU A 161 -11.28 -13.70 30.14
CA LEU A 161 -12.53 -12.94 29.97
C LEU A 161 -12.98 -12.96 28.51
N GLN A 162 -14.21 -13.37 28.23
CA GLN A 162 -14.76 -13.35 26.86
C GLN A 162 -14.79 -11.96 26.25
N GLY A 163 -15.02 -10.93 27.08
CA GLY A 163 -15.02 -9.53 26.67
C GLY A 163 -13.66 -9.05 26.15
N ARG A 164 -12.55 -9.69 26.56
CA ARG A 164 -11.21 -9.37 26.06
C ARG A 164 -11.12 -9.55 24.55
N LYS A 165 -11.68 -10.62 23.99
CA LYS A 165 -11.68 -10.85 22.53
C LYS A 165 -12.42 -9.75 21.78
N TYR A 166 -13.55 -9.29 22.33
CA TYR A 166 -14.30 -8.19 21.71
C TYR A 166 -13.54 -6.87 21.75
N LEU A 167 -12.87 -6.58 22.87
CA LEU A 167 -12.03 -5.40 23.00
C LEU A 167 -10.83 -5.45 22.07
N HIS A 168 -10.11 -6.56 22.04
CA HIS A 168 -8.98 -6.77 21.14
C HIS A 168 -9.38 -6.52 19.69
N ASP A 169 -10.43 -7.19 19.22
CA ASP A 169 -10.91 -7.06 17.84
C ASP A 169 -11.45 -5.66 17.53
N SER A 170 -12.07 -4.98 18.52
CA SER A 170 -12.52 -3.60 18.36
C SER A 170 -11.36 -2.65 18.15
N ILE A 171 -10.31 -2.80 18.96
CA ILE A 171 -9.11 -1.97 18.88
C ILE A 171 -8.37 -2.25 17.59
N TYR A 172 -8.21 -3.54 17.25
CA TYR A 172 -7.59 -3.96 16.00
C TYR A 172 -8.32 -3.37 14.79
N TYR A 173 -9.65 -3.50 14.74
CA TYR A 173 -10.47 -2.92 13.69
C TYR A 173 -10.33 -1.39 13.63
N ALA A 174 -10.34 -0.70 14.76
CA ALA A 174 -10.19 0.75 14.82
C ALA A 174 -8.82 1.22 14.33
N ILE A 175 -7.75 0.45 14.57
CA ILE A 175 -6.39 0.77 14.12
C ILE A 175 -6.26 0.54 12.62
N THR A 176 -6.77 -0.59 12.13
CA THR A 176 -6.60 -1.01 10.74
C THR A 176 -7.56 -0.31 9.76
N ASN A 177 -8.73 0.16 10.23
CA ASN A 177 -9.77 0.78 9.41
C ASN A 177 -9.97 2.27 9.70
N LYS A 178 -8.92 3.01 10.07
CA LYS A 178 -8.96 4.44 10.45
C LYS A 178 -9.57 5.41 9.43
N ASN A 179 -9.85 4.98 8.20
CA ASN A 179 -10.27 5.87 7.10
C ASN A 179 -11.64 5.54 6.50
N GLU A 180 -12.42 4.64 7.08
CA GLU A 180 -13.81 4.48 6.65
C GLU A 180 -14.66 5.59 7.29
N ASP A 181 -15.09 6.54 6.45
CA ASP A 181 -16.08 7.56 6.82
C ASP A 181 -17.30 6.88 7.47
N GLY A 182 -17.31 6.83 8.80
CA GLY A 182 -18.44 6.72 9.71
C GLY A 182 -19.58 5.71 9.44
N LYS A 183 -19.53 4.93 8.38
CA LYS A 183 -20.65 4.07 7.96
C LYS A 183 -20.60 2.63 8.48
N PHE A 184 -19.45 2.16 8.92
CA PHE A 184 -19.35 0.84 9.53
C PHE A 184 -18.98 0.97 11.01
N SER A 185 -19.99 0.83 11.87
CA SER A 185 -19.78 0.87 13.31
C SER A 185 -18.95 -0.34 13.75
N ILE A 186 -17.97 -0.14 14.67
CA ILE A 186 -17.25 -1.22 15.36
C ILE A 186 -18.24 -2.28 15.89
N ILE A 187 -19.42 -1.84 16.35
CA ILE A 187 -20.48 -2.70 16.84
C ILE A 187 -21.00 -3.62 15.74
N GLN A 188 -21.19 -3.10 14.52
CA GLN A 188 -21.64 -3.92 13.38
C GLN A 188 -20.57 -4.92 12.96
N TYR A 189 -19.31 -4.53 12.97
CA TYR A 189 -18.19 -5.44 12.73
C TYR A 189 -18.18 -6.60 13.72
N LEU A 190 -18.24 -6.30 15.02
CA LEU A 190 -18.27 -7.33 16.07
C LEU A 190 -19.52 -8.21 15.97
N ALA A 191 -20.68 -7.61 15.72
CA ALA A 191 -21.92 -8.38 15.56
C ALA A 191 -21.81 -9.37 14.41
N LYS A 192 -21.25 -8.96 13.27
CA LYS A 192 -21.02 -9.85 12.13
C LYS A 192 -19.98 -10.93 12.44
N LYS A 193 -18.85 -10.57 13.03
CA LYS A 193 -17.74 -11.48 13.35
C LYS A 193 -18.17 -12.57 14.35
N TYR A 194 -18.89 -12.16 15.38
CA TYR A 194 -19.29 -13.06 16.48
C TYR A 194 -20.73 -13.56 16.40
N LYS A 195 -21.43 -13.28 15.29
CA LYS A 195 -22.85 -13.64 15.06
C LYS A 195 -23.77 -13.18 16.20
N LEU A 196 -23.51 -11.98 16.70
CA LEU A 196 -24.27 -11.37 17.77
C LEU A 196 -25.54 -10.71 17.21
N SER A 197 -26.67 -10.85 17.91
CA SER A 197 -27.89 -10.13 17.58
C SER A 197 -27.80 -8.69 18.05
N LEU A 198 -27.93 -7.73 17.14
CA LEU A 198 -28.06 -6.32 17.48
C LEU A 198 -29.52 -6.03 17.84
N ILE A 199 -29.75 -5.73 19.12
CA ILE A 199 -31.04 -5.21 19.57
C ILE A 199 -30.94 -3.69 19.51
N HIS A 200 -31.65 -3.08 18.58
CA HIS A 200 -31.84 -1.64 18.60
C HIS A 200 -32.88 -1.29 19.68
N ILE A 201 -32.42 -0.65 20.71
CA ILE A 201 -33.29 -0.02 21.70
C ILE A 201 -33.56 1.41 21.26
#